data_fe85ba02aa5ed23fb5f54badc368f23d
#
_entry.id   fe85ba02aa5ed23fb5f54badc368f23d
#
_cell.length_a   1.000
_cell.length_b   1.000
_cell.length_c   1.000
_cell.angle_alpha   90.00
_cell.angle_beta   90.00
_cell.angle_gamma   90.00
#
_symmetry.space_group_name_H-M   'P 1'
#
loop_
_entity.id
_entity.type
_entity.pdbx_description
1 polymer ?
#
loop_
_entity_poly.entity_id
_entity_poly.type
_entity_poly.pdbx_seq_one_letter_code
_entity_poly.pdbx_strand_id
1 'polypeptide(L)'
;INDNFLESFRFVLPGYNLRPMEISGATGLEQLKKLPSFLKQRKKNASVFLNVMKKFDDLLVQKEINYSSWFGFSIVIKRSSKRNRTDLVKSLNKIGFECRPVVAGNFVNNEVIKYFDTSHIDKLENANWVDKNGLFIGNNHIDMNEAFKELEKL
;
A
#
# COMPACT_ATOMS: atom_id res chain seq x y z
N ILE A 1 23.34 -0.28 -2.88
CA ILE A 1 22.32 -1.03 -3.64
C ILE A 1 21.16 -0.08 -3.82
N ASN A 2 20.97 0.43 -5.04
CA ASN A 2 19.78 1.24 -5.37
C ASN A 2 18.57 0.30 -5.41
N ASP A 3 17.88 0.20 -4.29
CA ASP A 3 16.58 -0.47 -4.23
C ASP A 3 15.49 0.57 -4.53
N ASN A 4 15.08 0.64 -5.80
CA ASN A 4 14.05 1.56 -6.27
C ASN A 4 12.73 1.40 -5.50
N PHE A 5 12.46 0.23 -4.92
CA PHE A 5 11.27 0.00 -4.10
C PHE A 5 11.33 0.79 -2.78
N LEU A 6 12.48 0.82 -2.11
CA LEU A 6 12.66 1.56 -0.86
C LEU A 6 12.83 3.06 -1.11
N GLU A 7 13.59 3.43 -2.16
CA GLU A 7 13.87 4.83 -2.48
C GLU A 7 12.61 5.62 -2.89
N SER A 8 11.61 4.96 -3.49
CA SER A 8 10.38 5.64 -3.96
C SER A 8 9.56 6.30 -2.84
N PHE A 9 9.77 5.93 -1.58
CA PHE A 9 9.07 6.48 -0.41
C PHE A 9 10.04 6.87 0.72
N ARG A 10 11.29 7.18 0.38
CA ARG A 10 12.28 7.63 1.35
C ARG A 10 12.09 9.12 1.66
N PHE A 11 11.87 9.43 2.94
CA PHE A 11 11.74 10.80 3.43
C PHE A 11 13.08 11.25 4.02
N VAL A 12 13.74 12.22 3.37
CA VAL A 12 15.09 12.69 3.77
C VAL A 12 15.07 14.10 4.36
N LEU A 13 14.11 14.94 3.96
CA LEU A 13 13.97 16.32 4.43
C LEU A 13 12.52 16.63 4.80
N PRO A 14 12.27 17.46 5.83
CA PRO A 14 10.94 17.99 6.09
C PRO A 14 10.54 18.98 4.99
N GLY A 15 9.29 18.95 4.57
CA GLY A 15 8.77 19.86 3.56
C GLY A 15 7.32 20.24 3.81
N TYR A 16 6.91 21.35 3.22
CA TYR A 16 5.53 21.81 3.25
C TYR A 16 4.80 21.27 2.03
N ASN A 17 3.78 20.47 2.23
CA ASN A 17 2.92 19.98 1.13
C ASN A 17 2.01 21.13 0.65
N LEU A 18 2.59 22.17 0.07
CA LEU A 18 1.87 23.35 -0.41
C LEU A 18 1.00 23.04 -1.61
N ARG A 19 -0.23 23.52 -1.59
CA ARG A 19 -1.27 23.28 -2.61
C ARG A 19 -2.10 24.54 -2.85
N PRO A 20 -2.99 24.52 -3.81
CA PRO A 20 -3.06 24.23 -5.25
C PRO A 20 -3.60 25.41 -6.04
N MET A 21 -3.68 25.26 -7.35
CA MET A 21 -4.27 26.20 -8.30
C MET A 21 -5.77 25.96 -8.50
N GLU A 22 -6.54 26.98 -8.93
CA GLU A 22 -7.98 26.89 -9.21
C GLU A 22 -8.34 25.80 -10.24
N ILE A 23 -7.44 25.54 -11.21
CA ILE A 23 -7.61 24.47 -12.19
C ILE A 23 -7.74 23.09 -11.51
N SER A 24 -7.10 22.89 -10.36
CA SER A 24 -7.24 21.66 -9.57
C SER A 24 -8.66 21.53 -9.01
N GLY A 25 -9.28 22.65 -8.60
CA GLY A 25 -10.66 22.69 -8.15
C GLY A 25 -11.64 22.36 -9.26
N ALA A 26 -11.47 22.97 -10.43
CA ALA A 26 -12.30 22.71 -11.60
C ALA A 26 -12.23 21.24 -12.05
N THR A 27 -11.02 20.68 -12.12
CA THR A 27 -10.82 19.27 -12.43
C THR A 27 -11.45 18.37 -11.35
N GLY A 28 -11.31 18.75 -10.08
CA GLY A 28 -11.86 18.02 -8.94
C GLY A 28 -13.39 17.91 -9.00
N LEU A 29 -14.09 18.96 -9.39
CA LEU A 29 -15.54 18.95 -9.56
C LEU A 29 -16.00 17.91 -10.60
N GLU A 30 -15.30 17.81 -11.72
CA GLU A 30 -15.60 16.81 -12.75
C GLU A 30 -15.26 15.36 -12.28
N GLN A 31 -14.19 15.20 -11.52
CA GLN A 31 -13.84 13.90 -10.95
C GLN A 31 -14.83 13.46 -9.85
N LEU A 32 -15.36 14.40 -9.08
CA LEU A 32 -16.34 14.13 -8.03
C LEU A 32 -17.62 13.48 -8.58
N LYS A 33 -18.06 13.86 -9.78
CA LYS A 33 -19.20 13.24 -10.47
C LYS A 33 -18.98 11.73 -10.73
N LYS A 34 -17.73 11.30 -10.92
CA LYS A 34 -17.35 9.91 -11.21
C LYS A 34 -17.12 9.08 -9.93
N LEU A 35 -16.95 9.74 -8.79
CA LEU A 35 -16.58 9.10 -7.52
C LEU A 35 -17.49 7.93 -7.12
N PRO A 36 -18.84 8.01 -7.23
CA PRO A 36 -19.69 6.88 -6.84
C PRO A 36 -19.39 5.59 -7.61
N SER A 37 -19.15 5.71 -8.94
CA SER A 37 -18.81 4.54 -9.77
C SER A 37 -17.42 3.98 -9.42
N PHE A 38 -16.45 4.85 -9.13
CA PHE A 38 -15.11 4.45 -8.71
C PHE A 38 -15.13 3.69 -7.38
N LEU A 39 -15.88 4.18 -6.40
CA LEU A 39 -16.02 3.51 -5.11
C LEU A 39 -16.70 2.15 -5.25
N LYS A 40 -17.72 2.04 -6.07
CA LYS A 40 -18.41 0.77 -6.34
C LYS A 40 -17.44 -0.26 -6.92
N GLN A 41 -16.64 0.13 -7.94
CA GLN A 41 -15.69 -0.78 -8.56
C GLN A 41 -14.55 -1.17 -7.61
N ARG A 42 -14.00 -0.21 -6.84
CA ARG A 42 -12.97 -0.51 -5.83
C ARG A 42 -13.45 -1.50 -4.78
N LYS A 43 -14.68 -1.37 -4.30
CA LYS A 43 -15.26 -2.34 -3.35
C LYS A 43 -15.44 -3.72 -3.96
N LYS A 44 -15.86 -3.80 -5.23
CA LYS A 44 -15.94 -5.06 -5.97
C LYS A 44 -14.57 -5.72 -6.06
N ASN A 45 -13.55 -4.98 -6.48
CA ASN A 45 -12.18 -5.46 -6.55
C ASN A 45 -11.67 -5.95 -5.18
N ALA A 46 -11.97 -5.20 -4.11
CA ALA A 46 -11.57 -5.58 -2.76
C ALA A 46 -12.19 -6.91 -2.32
N SER A 47 -13.47 -7.14 -2.64
CA SER A 47 -14.14 -8.41 -2.34
C SER A 47 -13.43 -9.59 -3.04
N VAL A 48 -13.08 -9.43 -4.32
CA VAL A 48 -12.35 -10.46 -5.08
C VAL A 48 -10.96 -10.67 -4.50
N PHE A 49 -10.21 -9.58 -4.27
CA PHE A 49 -8.89 -9.64 -3.66
C PHE A 49 -8.89 -10.39 -2.33
N LEU A 50 -9.78 -10.02 -1.41
CA LEU A 50 -9.87 -10.65 -0.10
C LEU A 50 -10.19 -12.14 -0.21
N ASN A 51 -10.97 -12.55 -1.20
CA ASN A 51 -11.26 -13.95 -1.44
C ASN A 51 -10.04 -14.73 -1.95
N VAL A 52 -9.29 -14.16 -2.88
CA VAL A 52 -8.02 -14.74 -3.37
C VAL A 52 -7.01 -14.87 -2.23
N MET A 53 -6.88 -13.83 -1.40
CA MET A 53 -5.90 -13.81 -0.30
C MET A 53 -6.16 -14.85 0.79
N LYS A 54 -7.36 -15.43 0.88
CA LYS A 54 -7.64 -16.56 1.80
C LYS A 54 -6.82 -17.82 1.50
N LYS A 55 -6.25 -17.93 0.31
CA LYS A 55 -5.39 -19.05 -0.09
C LYS A 55 -3.96 -18.96 0.46
N PHE A 56 -3.58 -17.80 0.94
CA PHE A 56 -2.23 -17.52 1.43
C PHE A 56 -2.20 -17.43 2.95
N ASP A 57 -2.06 -18.58 3.60
CA ASP A 57 -2.06 -18.66 5.07
C ASP A 57 -0.88 -17.93 5.73
N ASP A 58 0.16 -17.61 4.97
CA ASP A 58 1.38 -16.96 5.44
C ASP A 58 1.42 -15.45 5.20
N LEU A 59 0.35 -14.88 4.63
CA LEU A 59 0.19 -13.46 4.39
C LEU A 59 -0.94 -12.89 5.27
N LEU A 60 -0.76 -11.65 5.70
CA LEU A 60 -1.78 -10.85 6.36
C LEU A 60 -2.23 -9.74 5.40
N VAL A 61 -3.52 -9.47 5.36
CA VAL A 61 -4.10 -8.32 4.67
C VAL A 61 -4.83 -7.42 5.66
N GLN A 62 -5.00 -6.15 5.30
CA GLN A 62 -5.73 -5.22 6.16
C GLN A 62 -7.17 -5.69 6.38
N LYS A 63 -7.64 -5.51 7.61
CA LYS A 63 -9.04 -5.70 7.97
C LYS A 63 -9.79 -4.39 7.78
N GLU A 64 -10.93 -4.44 7.10
CA GLU A 64 -11.81 -3.29 7.01
C GLU A 64 -12.43 -3.01 8.39
N ILE A 65 -12.32 -1.76 8.82
CA ILE A 65 -13.00 -1.23 10.01
C ILE A 65 -13.91 -0.12 9.51
N ASN A 66 -15.22 -0.26 9.72
CA ASN A 66 -16.25 0.61 9.16
C ASN A 66 -16.29 0.55 7.61
N TYR A 67 -16.38 1.71 6.95
CA TYR A 67 -16.50 1.80 5.50
C TYR A 67 -15.20 2.30 4.89
N SER A 68 -14.56 1.48 4.06
CA SER A 68 -13.37 1.84 3.30
C SER A 68 -13.70 2.04 1.83
N SER A 69 -13.00 3.00 1.19
CA SER A 69 -12.97 3.13 -0.26
C SER A 69 -11.99 2.16 -0.91
N TRP A 70 -11.23 1.43 -0.11
CA TRP A 70 -10.19 0.50 -0.57
C TRP A 70 -9.25 1.14 -1.60
N PHE A 71 -8.52 2.15 -1.14
CA PHE A 71 -7.50 2.83 -1.96
C PHE A 71 -6.46 1.87 -2.53
N GLY A 72 -6.13 0.85 -1.76
CA GLY A 72 -5.24 -0.23 -2.16
C GLY A 72 -5.19 -1.32 -1.10
N PHE A 73 -4.26 -2.24 -1.25
CA PHE A 73 -4.17 -3.43 -0.45
C PHE A 73 -2.80 -3.53 0.21
N SER A 74 -2.79 -3.47 1.54
CA SER A 74 -1.59 -3.76 2.33
C SER A 74 -1.47 -5.25 2.54
N ILE A 75 -0.31 -5.80 2.22
CA ILE A 75 0.04 -7.21 2.42
C ILE A 75 1.25 -7.25 3.34
N VAL A 76 1.18 -8.04 4.41
CA VAL A 76 2.30 -8.21 5.35
C VAL A 76 2.61 -9.68 5.49
N ILE A 77 3.86 -10.06 5.32
CA ILE A 77 4.34 -11.42 5.52
C ILE A 77 4.27 -11.75 7.02
N LYS A 78 3.64 -12.86 7.39
CA LYS A 78 3.54 -13.30 8.79
C LYS A 78 4.93 -13.65 9.36
N ARG A 79 5.09 -13.51 10.68
CA ARG A 79 6.34 -13.86 11.39
C ARG A 79 6.72 -15.34 11.25
N SER A 80 5.74 -16.20 11.06
CA SER A 80 5.91 -17.64 10.86
C SER A 80 6.24 -18.03 9.41
N SER A 81 6.12 -17.11 8.46
CA SER A 81 6.38 -17.37 7.04
C SER A 81 7.87 -17.47 6.75
N LYS A 82 8.20 -18.32 5.78
CA LYS A 82 9.55 -18.41 5.20
C LYS A 82 9.71 -17.50 3.97
N ARG A 83 8.65 -16.81 3.55
CA ARG A 83 8.71 -15.88 2.40
C ARG A 83 9.62 -14.69 2.70
N ASN A 84 10.24 -14.20 1.64
CA ASN A 84 11.02 -12.97 1.64
C ASN A 84 10.23 -11.89 0.89
N ARG A 85 10.20 -10.65 1.41
CA ARG A 85 9.50 -9.53 0.78
C ARG A 85 10.02 -9.24 -0.63
N THR A 86 11.34 -9.24 -0.80
CA THR A 86 11.96 -8.96 -2.10
C THR A 86 11.51 -9.94 -3.17
N ASP A 87 11.42 -11.23 -2.84
CA ASP A 87 11.00 -12.26 -3.78
C ASP A 87 9.50 -12.17 -4.06
N LEU A 88 8.68 -11.88 -3.05
CA LEU A 88 7.26 -11.64 -3.24
C LEU A 88 7.00 -10.43 -4.15
N VAL A 89 7.71 -9.32 -3.94
CA VAL A 89 7.65 -8.12 -4.80
C VAL A 89 8.05 -8.45 -6.23
N LYS A 90 9.13 -9.21 -6.45
CA LYS A 90 9.54 -9.65 -7.80
C LYS A 90 8.46 -10.48 -8.48
N SER A 91 7.84 -11.42 -7.74
CA SER A 91 6.77 -12.26 -8.27
C SER A 91 5.53 -11.44 -8.64
N LEU A 92 5.12 -10.51 -7.78
CA LEU A 92 4.00 -9.60 -8.03
C LEU A 92 4.27 -8.68 -9.25
N ASN A 93 5.46 -8.10 -9.32
CA ASN A 93 5.84 -7.26 -10.47
C ASN A 93 5.82 -8.06 -11.78
N LYS A 94 6.25 -9.33 -11.76
CA LYS A 94 6.25 -10.20 -12.94
C LYS A 94 4.86 -10.44 -13.50
N ILE A 95 3.84 -10.47 -12.65
CA ILE A 95 2.43 -10.62 -13.05
C ILE A 95 1.71 -9.27 -13.20
N GLY A 96 2.44 -8.16 -13.20
CA GLY A 96 1.93 -6.84 -13.55
C GLY A 96 1.43 -5.98 -12.40
N PHE A 97 1.62 -6.38 -11.14
CA PHE A 97 1.33 -5.51 -9.99
C PHE A 97 2.51 -4.58 -9.69
N GLU A 98 2.27 -3.28 -9.67
CA GLU A 98 3.20 -2.32 -9.09
C GLU A 98 3.16 -2.41 -7.57
N CYS A 99 4.29 -2.70 -6.95
CA CYS A 99 4.44 -2.82 -5.51
C CYS A 99 5.13 -1.58 -4.93
N ARG A 100 4.67 -1.17 -3.75
CA ARG A 100 5.25 -0.06 -2.97
C ARG A 100 5.44 -0.50 -1.52
N PRO A 101 6.33 0.15 -0.76
CA PRO A 101 6.32 0.05 0.70
C PRO A 101 4.95 0.42 1.27
N VAL A 102 4.64 -0.05 2.48
CA VAL A 102 3.44 0.41 3.19
C VAL A 102 3.67 1.86 3.63
N VAL A 103 3.31 2.80 2.76
CA VAL A 103 3.56 4.25 2.88
C VAL A 103 5.02 4.52 3.24
N ALA A 104 5.28 5.07 4.43
CA ALA A 104 6.62 5.35 4.95
C ALA A 104 7.18 4.20 5.82
N GLY A 105 6.46 3.09 5.92
CA GLY A 105 6.82 2.02 6.85
C GLY A 105 6.81 2.50 8.30
N ASN A 106 7.88 2.23 9.05
CA ASN A 106 8.09 2.86 10.34
C ASN A 106 8.80 4.20 10.16
N PHE A 107 8.07 5.29 10.32
CA PHE A 107 8.58 6.65 10.07
C PHE A 107 9.81 7.00 10.91
N VAL A 108 9.94 6.42 12.11
CA VAL A 108 11.13 6.62 12.98
C VAL A 108 12.44 6.15 12.31
N ASN A 109 12.36 5.23 11.35
CA ASN A 109 13.52 4.75 10.60
C ASN A 109 13.91 5.67 9.43
N ASN A 110 13.13 6.72 9.14
CA ASN A 110 13.44 7.64 8.05
C ASN A 110 14.43 8.70 8.50
N GLU A 111 15.35 9.09 7.62
CA GLU A 111 16.38 10.09 7.90
C GLU A 111 15.80 11.47 8.28
N VAL A 112 14.61 11.78 7.79
CA VAL A 112 13.94 13.05 8.08
C VAL A 112 13.64 13.24 9.57
N ILE A 113 13.58 12.17 10.35
CA ILE A 113 13.28 12.22 11.79
C ILE A 113 14.33 13.04 12.57
N LYS A 114 15.57 13.09 12.10
CA LYS A 114 16.65 13.86 12.72
C LYS A 114 16.41 15.38 12.77
N TYR A 115 15.43 15.88 11.99
CA TYR A 115 15.06 17.30 11.97
C TYR A 115 13.94 17.66 12.94
N PHE A 116 13.42 16.67 13.67
CA PHE A 116 12.31 16.86 14.60
C PHE A 116 12.71 16.42 16.00
N ASP A 117 12.22 17.17 16.99
CA ASP A 117 12.23 16.69 18.38
C ASP A 117 11.10 15.68 18.54
N THR A 118 11.43 14.40 18.70
CA THR A 118 10.50 13.30 18.71
C THR A 118 10.73 12.38 19.89
N SER A 119 9.65 11.82 20.41
CA SER A 119 9.70 10.75 21.40
C SER A 119 8.76 9.61 21.00
N HIS A 120 9.08 8.41 21.41
CA HIS A 120 8.21 7.24 21.29
C HIS A 120 8.34 6.39 22.56
N ILE A 121 7.24 5.77 22.96
CA ILE A 121 7.15 5.09 24.26
C ILE A 121 7.56 3.61 24.13
N ASP A 122 7.22 2.97 23.00
CA ASP A 122 7.39 1.54 22.80
C ASP A 122 8.55 1.18 21.88
N LYS A 123 8.93 -0.11 21.89
CA LYS A 123 9.95 -0.67 20.98
C LYS A 123 9.54 -0.70 19.51
N LEU A 124 8.29 -0.32 19.17
CA LEU A 124 7.73 -0.26 17.83
C LEU A 124 7.88 -1.59 17.03
N GLU A 125 7.83 -2.73 17.71
CA GLU A 125 8.09 -4.04 17.10
C GLU A 125 7.17 -4.35 15.92
N ASN A 126 5.89 -4.02 16.02
CA ASN A 126 4.94 -4.23 14.93
C ASN A 126 5.16 -3.25 13.78
N ALA A 127 5.45 -1.98 14.07
CA ALA A 127 5.79 -0.99 13.04
C ALA A 127 7.05 -1.40 12.28
N ASN A 128 8.10 -1.84 12.98
CA ASN A 128 9.32 -2.37 12.39
C ASN A 128 9.06 -3.62 11.54
N TRP A 129 8.15 -4.49 11.99
CA TRP A 129 7.80 -5.68 11.22
C TRP A 129 7.09 -5.32 9.91
N VAL A 130 6.10 -4.43 9.96
CA VAL A 130 5.37 -3.95 8.79
C VAL A 130 6.32 -3.24 7.83
N ASP A 131 7.20 -2.38 8.33
CA ASP A 131 8.22 -1.68 7.55
C ASP A 131 9.09 -2.66 6.76
N LYS A 132 9.59 -3.70 7.40
CA LYS A 132 10.49 -4.67 6.81
C LYS A 132 9.79 -5.70 5.91
N ASN A 133 8.58 -6.12 6.26
CA ASN A 133 7.89 -7.27 5.67
C ASN A 133 6.55 -6.93 5.02
N GLY A 134 6.19 -5.66 5.02
CA GLY A 134 4.97 -5.16 4.39
C GLY A 134 5.22 -4.64 2.99
N LEU A 135 4.19 -4.73 2.16
CA LEU A 135 4.12 -4.11 0.85
C LEU A 135 2.68 -3.64 0.57
N PHE A 136 2.53 -2.77 -0.39
CA PHE A 136 1.25 -2.21 -0.80
C PHE A 136 1.10 -2.35 -2.31
N ILE A 137 -0.09 -2.77 -2.75
CA ILE A 137 -0.49 -2.76 -4.15
C ILE A 137 -1.73 -1.88 -4.34
N GLY A 138 -1.81 -1.20 -5.48
CA GLY A 138 -2.90 -0.28 -5.78
C GLY A 138 -4.22 -0.99 -6.05
N ASN A 139 -5.33 -0.32 -5.74
CA ASN A 139 -6.66 -0.69 -6.20
C ASN A 139 -7.15 0.35 -7.20
N ASN A 140 -7.64 -0.08 -8.34
CA ASN A 140 -8.10 0.80 -9.40
C ASN A 140 -9.64 0.90 -9.41
N HIS A 141 -10.15 1.86 -10.19
CA HIS A 141 -11.57 2.00 -10.51
C HIS A 141 -12.00 1.19 -11.76
N ILE A 142 -11.08 0.40 -12.32
CA ILE A 142 -11.36 -0.58 -13.38
C ILE A 142 -11.50 -1.98 -12.79
N ASP A 143 -12.05 -2.89 -13.56
CA ASP A 143 -12.18 -4.30 -13.16
C ASP A 143 -10.78 -4.96 -13.13
N MET A 144 -10.41 -5.53 -11.97
CA MET A 144 -9.11 -6.17 -11.74
C MET A 144 -9.19 -7.69 -11.65
N ASN A 145 -10.31 -8.30 -12.04
CA ASN A 145 -10.51 -9.75 -11.90
C ASN A 145 -9.41 -10.57 -12.56
N GLU A 146 -8.97 -10.21 -13.76
CA GLU A 146 -7.92 -10.94 -14.48
C GLU A 146 -6.57 -10.84 -13.75
N ALA A 147 -6.23 -9.67 -13.22
CA ALA A 147 -5.02 -9.50 -12.43
C ALA A 147 -5.06 -10.37 -11.15
N PHE A 148 -6.21 -10.48 -10.51
CA PHE A 148 -6.35 -11.32 -9.30
C PHE A 148 -6.33 -12.82 -9.62
N LYS A 149 -6.72 -13.26 -10.81
CA LYS A 149 -6.50 -14.65 -11.25
C LYS A 149 -5.02 -14.99 -11.38
N GLU A 150 -4.20 -14.05 -11.86
CA GLU A 150 -2.75 -14.24 -11.89
C GLU A 150 -2.14 -14.23 -10.47
N LEU A 151 -2.64 -13.36 -9.59
CA LEU A 151 -2.24 -13.33 -8.17
C LEU A 151 -2.51 -14.70 -7.49
N GLU A 152 -3.60 -15.36 -7.84
CA GLU A 152 -4.00 -16.64 -7.26
C GLU A 152 -3.02 -17.79 -7.55
N LYS A 153 -2.14 -17.62 -8.56
CA LYS A 153 -1.16 -18.63 -8.99
C LYS A 153 0.20 -18.51 -8.26
N LEU A 154 0.40 -17.50 -7.41
CA LEU A 154 1.62 -17.28 -6.61
C LEU A 154 1.69 -18.20 -5.40
#